data_4f40e87b26168729cff1844f1c3f5887
#
_entry.id   4f40e87b26168729cff1844f1c3f5887
#
_cell.length_a   1.000
_cell.length_b   1.000
_cell.length_c   1.000
_cell.angle_alpha   90.00
_cell.angle_beta   90.00
_cell.angle_gamma   90.00
#
_symmetry.space_group_name_H-M   'P 1'
#
loop_
_entity.id
_entity.type
_entity.pdbx_description
1 polymer ?
#
loop_
_entity_poly.entity_id
_entity_poly.type
_entity_poly.pdbx_seq_one_letter_code
_entity_poly.pdbx_strand_id
1 'polypeptide(L)'
;MEWREIRRAVVFPGQGSAGGEVSGEVREAVRECVGEDEVPYQLSVFAGSVDLLYKLREAGVEPDVVAGHSLGEYAAAHAAGSITLEEAVWLVAERARLMSEAAKENPGGMVALIGADPAEVARAAEEADGVVVAANFNTPRQTVISGEKDALDAVAERVRGRRVELNVAGAFHSPLMLDASRSMKARLAEVVLLDPRIPIVGATDGGVLATAGDVRLALGNQMLSPVRWVAVIERFESLGVEEIVEAGEDGTLTRMLRDFRGKEIKGRTAKDVLA
;
A
#
# COMPACT_ATOMS: atom_id res chain seq x y z
N MET A 1 6.58 16.25 -18.90
CA MET A 1 6.86 17.04 -17.67
C MET A 1 8.26 16.67 -17.22
N GLU A 2 9.18 17.63 -17.11
CA GLU A 2 10.49 17.37 -16.52
C GLU A 2 10.35 17.47 -14.99
N TRP A 3 10.55 16.34 -14.31
CA TRP A 3 10.58 16.31 -12.86
C TRP A 3 11.89 16.92 -12.35
N ARG A 4 11.88 17.56 -11.15
CA ARG A 4 13.10 17.97 -10.47
C ARG A 4 14.04 16.78 -10.27
N GLU A 5 15.29 17.04 -9.92
CA GLU A 5 16.20 16.01 -9.42
C GLU A 5 15.52 15.26 -8.24
N ILE A 6 15.40 13.94 -8.38
CA ILE A 6 14.70 13.09 -7.41
C ILE A 6 15.72 12.48 -6.47
N ARG A 7 15.73 12.88 -5.21
CA ARG A 7 16.62 12.35 -4.19
C ARG A 7 15.90 11.72 -3.02
N ARG A 8 14.70 12.24 -2.66
CA ARG A 8 13.95 11.77 -1.50
C ARG A 8 12.60 11.22 -1.90
N ALA A 9 12.33 9.98 -1.49
CA ALA A 9 11.01 9.39 -1.53
C ALA A 9 10.33 9.47 -0.17
N VAL A 10 9.02 9.81 -0.14
CA VAL A 10 8.18 9.55 1.03
C VAL A 10 7.26 8.38 0.71
N VAL A 11 7.26 7.37 1.58
CA VAL A 11 6.46 6.16 1.39
C VAL A 11 5.44 5.99 2.49
N PHE A 12 4.30 5.41 2.11
CA PHE A 12 3.15 5.24 2.98
C PHE A 12 2.84 3.75 3.16
N PRO A 13 2.76 3.24 4.41
CA PRO A 13 2.52 1.84 4.68
C PRO A 13 1.08 1.43 4.41
N GLY A 14 0.87 0.11 4.32
CA GLY A 14 -0.44 -0.54 4.25
C GLY A 14 -0.99 -0.95 5.59
N GLN A 15 -2.00 -1.84 5.58
CA GLN A 15 -2.70 -2.37 6.75
C GLN A 15 -1.82 -3.16 7.75
N GLY A 16 -0.55 -3.41 7.46
CA GLY A 16 0.39 -4.03 8.41
C GLY A 16 1.02 -3.06 9.40
N SER A 17 0.66 -1.77 9.36
CA SER A 17 1.18 -0.71 10.23
C SER A 17 0.12 -0.27 11.25
N ALA A 18 0.55 0.16 12.43
CA ALA A 18 -0.37 0.73 13.42
C ALA A 18 -0.97 2.05 12.96
N GLY A 19 -2.20 2.33 13.39
CA GLY A 19 -2.78 3.66 13.29
C GLY A 19 -2.09 4.61 14.27
N GLY A 20 -1.87 5.86 13.85
CA GLY A 20 -1.25 6.89 14.66
C GLY A 20 -2.27 7.82 15.36
N GLU A 21 -1.76 8.62 16.29
CA GLU A 21 -2.51 9.78 16.76
C GLU A 21 -2.61 10.82 15.66
N VAL A 22 -3.78 11.35 15.43
CA VAL A 22 -4.04 12.38 14.43
C VAL A 22 -4.51 13.68 15.08
N SER A 23 -4.14 14.79 14.46
CA SER A 23 -4.45 16.14 14.95
C SER A 23 -4.98 17.04 13.82
N GLY A 24 -5.42 18.25 14.18
CA GLY A 24 -5.80 19.27 13.23
C GLY A 24 -6.84 18.84 12.22
N GLU A 25 -6.63 19.25 10.96
CA GLU A 25 -7.56 19.02 9.84
C GLU A 25 -7.78 17.54 9.51
N VAL A 26 -6.76 16.68 9.72
CA VAL A 26 -6.89 15.23 9.46
C VAL A 26 -7.93 14.61 10.40
N ARG A 27 -7.87 14.97 11.71
CA ARG A 27 -8.87 14.52 12.70
C ARG A 27 -10.26 14.99 12.31
N GLU A 28 -10.39 16.26 11.89
CA GLU A 28 -11.67 16.84 11.52
C GLU A 28 -12.27 16.15 10.30
N ALA A 29 -11.50 15.96 9.24
CA ALA A 29 -11.94 15.24 8.04
C ALA A 29 -12.39 13.80 8.34
N VAL A 30 -11.67 13.07 9.19
CA VAL A 30 -12.08 11.72 9.63
C VAL A 30 -13.38 11.77 10.41
N ARG A 31 -13.51 12.70 11.36
CA ARG A 31 -14.72 12.86 12.20
C ARG A 31 -15.95 13.21 11.35
N GLU A 32 -15.80 14.08 10.38
CA GLU A 32 -16.91 14.46 9.47
C GLU A 32 -17.35 13.30 8.59
N CYS A 33 -16.42 12.43 8.18
CA CYS A 33 -16.72 11.31 7.30
C CYS A 33 -17.37 10.12 8.04
N VAL A 34 -16.86 9.71 9.21
CA VAL A 34 -17.27 8.46 9.89
C VAL A 34 -17.79 8.66 11.32
N GLY A 35 -17.76 9.89 11.86
CA GLY A 35 -18.07 10.15 13.26
C GLY A 35 -16.89 9.83 14.21
N GLU A 36 -17.17 9.81 15.51
CA GLU A 36 -16.14 9.62 16.54
C GLU A 36 -16.05 8.16 17.08
N ASP A 37 -17.12 7.37 16.92
CA ASP A 37 -17.28 6.15 17.70
C ASP A 37 -16.62 4.89 17.13
N GLU A 38 -16.45 4.76 15.81
CA GLU A 38 -15.78 3.61 15.19
C GLU A 38 -15.01 4.00 13.93
N VAL A 39 -13.79 4.46 14.09
CA VAL A 39 -12.90 4.71 12.94
C VAL A 39 -12.40 3.37 12.39
N PRO A 40 -12.68 3.03 11.11
CA PRO A 40 -12.16 1.82 10.49
C PRO A 40 -10.63 1.75 10.57
N TYR A 41 -10.07 0.56 10.83
CA TYR A 41 -8.63 0.38 10.98
C TYR A 41 -7.83 0.93 9.78
N GLN A 42 -8.30 0.68 8.55
CA GLN A 42 -7.65 1.25 7.36
C GLN A 42 -7.60 2.78 7.40
N LEU A 43 -8.69 3.40 7.84
CA LEU A 43 -8.78 4.85 7.93
C LEU A 43 -7.87 5.41 9.02
N SER A 44 -7.70 4.72 10.16
CA SER A 44 -6.77 5.14 11.20
C SER A 44 -5.30 5.07 10.74
N VAL A 45 -4.92 4.04 9.96
CA VAL A 45 -3.58 3.93 9.36
C VAL A 45 -3.34 5.03 8.33
N PHE A 46 -4.30 5.27 7.45
CA PHE A 46 -4.24 6.35 6.46
C PHE A 46 -4.10 7.72 7.12
N ALA A 47 -4.96 8.01 8.09
CA ALA A 47 -4.97 9.30 8.80
C ALA A 47 -3.64 9.55 9.55
N GLY A 48 -3.11 8.53 10.24
CA GLY A 48 -1.79 8.62 10.89
C GLY A 48 -0.66 8.88 9.89
N SER A 49 -0.73 8.25 8.72
CA SER A 49 0.26 8.47 7.65
C SER A 49 0.21 9.88 7.07
N VAL A 50 -0.99 10.45 6.89
CA VAL A 50 -1.15 11.83 6.40
C VAL A 50 -0.73 12.86 7.47
N ASP A 51 -1.06 12.62 8.73
CA ASP A 51 -0.63 13.48 9.85
C ASP A 51 0.91 13.52 9.95
N LEU A 52 1.57 12.36 9.81
CA LEU A 52 3.03 12.30 9.75
C LEU A 52 3.61 13.01 8.52
N LEU A 53 2.95 12.93 7.36
CA LEU A 53 3.36 13.71 6.17
C LEU A 53 3.33 15.21 6.44
N TYR A 54 2.27 15.70 7.09
CA TYR A 54 2.15 17.13 7.41
C TYR A 54 3.24 17.59 8.39
N LYS A 55 3.51 16.81 9.43
CA LYS A 55 4.62 17.06 10.37
C LYS A 55 5.98 17.05 9.66
N LEU A 56 6.20 16.14 8.71
CA LEU A 56 7.42 16.12 7.90
C LEU A 56 7.56 17.42 7.07
N ARG A 57 6.48 17.88 6.44
CA ARG A 57 6.45 19.13 5.68
C ARG A 57 6.71 20.36 6.56
N GLU A 58 6.11 20.42 7.74
CA GLU A 58 6.39 21.48 8.73
C GLU A 58 7.86 21.49 9.16
N ALA A 59 8.51 20.33 9.22
CA ALA A 59 9.94 20.20 9.47
C ALA A 59 10.83 20.45 8.21
N GLY A 60 10.25 20.88 7.09
CA GLY A 60 10.97 21.17 5.84
C GLY A 60 11.35 19.94 5.02
N VAL A 61 10.72 18.79 5.29
CA VAL A 61 10.96 17.53 4.56
C VAL A 61 9.89 17.34 3.51
N GLU A 62 10.21 17.75 2.27
CA GLU A 62 9.33 17.59 1.12
C GLU A 62 9.73 16.35 0.29
N PRO A 63 8.75 15.55 -0.20
CA PRO A 63 9.04 14.46 -1.12
C PRO A 63 9.33 14.96 -2.53
N ASP A 64 10.32 14.34 -3.21
CA ASP A 64 10.53 14.50 -4.66
C ASP A 64 9.70 13.47 -5.43
N VAL A 65 9.42 12.33 -4.80
CA VAL A 65 8.61 11.22 -5.31
C VAL A 65 7.89 10.53 -4.16
N VAL A 66 6.73 9.96 -4.42
CA VAL A 66 5.96 9.20 -3.42
C VAL A 66 5.58 7.82 -3.91
N ALA A 67 5.37 6.89 -2.98
CA ALA A 67 4.73 5.62 -3.24
C ALA A 67 3.96 5.14 -2.01
N GLY A 68 2.98 4.28 -2.22
CA GLY A 68 2.23 3.66 -1.15
C GLY A 68 2.16 2.14 -1.28
N HIS A 69 2.24 1.43 -0.18
CA HIS A 69 2.01 -0.01 -0.17
C HIS A 69 0.52 -0.27 0.02
N SER A 70 -0.17 -0.80 -0.99
CA SER A 70 -1.61 -1.07 -0.93
C SER A 70 -2.40 0.16 -0.45
N LEU A 71 -2.99 0.13 0.75
CA LEU A 71 -3.69 1.26 1.36
C LEU A 71 -2.92 2.59 1.24
N GLY A 72 -1.61 2.54 1.40
CA GLY A 72 -0.74 3.71 1.33
C GLY A 72 -0.77 4.47 0.00
N GLU A 73 -1.25 3.85 -1.11
CA GLU A 73 -1.38 4.55 -2.40
C GLU A 73 -2.39 5.71 -2.35
N TYR A 74 -3.40 5.64 -1.48
CA TYR A 74 -4.33 6.76 -1.24
C TYR A 74 -3.61 7.94 -0.57
N ALA A 75 -2.75 7.66 0.41
CA ALA A 75 -1.91 8.70 1.03
C ALA A 75 -0.87 9.25 0.06
N ALA A 76 -0.28 8.42 -0.81
CA ALA A 76 0.62 8.86 -1.88
C ALA A 76 -0.10 9.77 -2.90
N ALA A 77 -1.33 9.41 -3.32
CA ALA A 77 -2.13 10.22 -4.22
C ALA A 77 -2.48 11.59 -3.59
N HIS A 78 -2.83 11.62 -2.29
CA HIS A 78 -3.05 12.86 -1.55
C HIS A 78 -1.75 13.68 -1.43
N ALA A 79 -0.65 13.07 -1.06
CA ALA A 79 0.66 13.72 -0.93
C ALA A 79 1.11 14.37 -2.26
N ALA A 80 0.80 13.73 -3.38
CA ALA A 80 1.10 14.24 -4.72
C ALA A 80 0.09 15.31 -5.20
N GLY A 81 -0.96 15.60 -4.44
CA GLY A 81 -1.99 16.57 -4.78
C GLY A 81 -2.99 16.08 -5.85
N SER A 82 -3.07 14.77 -6.07
CA SER A 82 -4.04 14.19 -7.01
C SER A 82 -5.46 14.10 -6.45
N ILE A 83 -5.59 14.05 -5.14
CA ILE A 83 -6.87 13.92 -4.42
C ILE A 83 -6.87 14.80 -3.18
N THR A 84 -8.00 15.39 -2.82
CA THR A 84 -8.13 16.16 -1.58
C THR A 84 -8.10 15.26 -0.35
N LEU A 85 -7.94 15.83 0.83
CA LEU A 85 -7.96 15.07 2.08
C LEU A 85 -9.32 14.42 2.31
N GLU A 86 -10.39 15.17 2.12
CA GLU A 86 -11.77 14.75 2.34
C GLU A 86 -12.16 13.60 1.42
N GLU A 87 -11.82 13.73 0.12
CA GLU A 87 -12.08 12.67 -0.87
C GLU A 87 -11.26 11.41 -0.56
N ALA A 88 -9.99 11.55 -0.14
CA ALA A 88 -9.15 10.43 0.24
C ALA A 88 -9.67 9.71 1.49
N VAL A 89 -10.08 10.46 2.53
CA VAL A 89 -10.72 9.93 3.75
C VAL A 89 -11.98 9.14 3.39
N TRP A 90 -12.85 9.72 2.57
CA TRP A 90 -14.08 9.05 2.13
C TRP A 90 -13.80 7.77 1.33
N LEU A 91 -12.87 7.81 0.36
CA LEU A 91 -12.51 6.63 -0.42
C LEU A 91 -11.89 5.51 0.43
N VAL A 92 -11.07 5.86 1.43
CA VAL A 92 -10.48 4.87 2.33
C VAL A 92 -11.53 4.26 3.26
N ALA A 93 -12.50 5.05 3.74
CA ALA A 93 -13.65 4.54 4.50
C ALA A 93 -14.48 3.56 3.67
N GLU A 94 -14.83 3.92 2.42
CA GLU A 94 -15.52 3.04 1.49
C GLU A 94 -14.71 1.78 1.15
N ARG A 95 -13.39 1.92 0.94
CA ARG A 95 -12.48 0.78 0.74
C ARG A 95 -12.55 -0.19 1.91
N ALA A 96 -12.47 0.31 3.14
CA ALA A 96 -12.51 -0.52 4.34
C ALA A 96 -13.83 -1.29 4.44
N ARG A 97 -14.96 -0.62 4.18
CA ARG A 97 -16.29 -1.21 4.19
C ARG A 97 -16.42 -2.30 3.12
N LEU A 98 -16.10 -1.98 1.86
CA LEU A 98 -16.22 -2.91 0.72
C LEU A 98 -15.33 -4.14 0.89
N MET A 99 -14.09 -3.98 1.35
CA MET A 99 -13.19 -5.11 1.61
C MET A 99 -13.67 -5.97 2.78
N SER A 100 -14.26 -5.38 3.81
CA SER A 100 -14.85 -6.12 4.94
C SER A 100 -16.07 -6.93 4.50
N GLU A 101 -16.92 -6.38 3.66
CA GLU A 101 -18.09 -7.08 3.10
C GLU A 101 -17.64 -8.25 2.21
N ALA A 102 -16.73 -8.01 1.27
CA ALA A 102 -16.20 -9.06 0.41
C ALA A 102 -15.52 -10.19 1.19
N ALA A 103 -14.80 -9.87 2.27
CA ALA A 103 -14.18 -10.88 3.14
C ALA A 103 -15.19 -11.77 3.90
N LYS A 104 -16.37 -11.23 4.21
CA LYS A 104 -17.47 -12.01 4.82
C LYS A 104 -18.15 -12.92 3.80
N GLU A 105 -18.33 -12.43 2.57
CA GLU A 105 -18.98 -13.19 1.49
C GLU A 105 -18.06 -14.26 0.89
N ASN A 106 -16.78 -13.95 0.79
CA ASN A 106 -15.73 -14.82 0.23
C ASN A 106 -14.62 -15.04 1.27
N PRO A 107 -14.81 -15.95 2.24
CA PRO A 107 -13.83 -16.21 3.28
C PRO A 107 -12.48 -16.69 2.72
N GLY A 108 -11.40 -16.15 3.26
CA GLY A 108 -10.05 -16.49 2.88
C GLY A 108 -9.04 -15.83 3.81
N GLY A 109 -7.78 -15.85 3.43
CA GLY A 109 -6.70 -15.30 4.25
C GLY A 109 -5.46 -14.94 3.46
N MET A 110 -4.40 -14.64 4.19
CA MET A 110 -3.08 -14.33 3.63
C MET A 110 -1.97 -14.99 4.44
N VAL A 111 -0.94 -15.45 3.74
CA VAL A 111 0.24 -16.09 4.34
C VAL A 111 1.50 -15.46 3.76
N ALA A 112 2.40 -15.00 4.62
CA ALA A 112 3.73 -14.58 4.21
C ALA A 112 4.68 -15.78 4.17
N LEU A 113 5.37 -15.94 3.04
CA LEU A 113 6.42 -16.93 2.80
C LEU A 113 7.77 -16.21 2.79
N ILE A 114 8.56 -16.46 3.84
CA ILE A 114 9.83 -15.76 4.09
C ILE A 114 10.99 -16.70 3.75
N GLY A 115 11.88 -16.23 2.88
CA GLY A 115 13.04 -16.99 2.40
C GLY A 115 12.73 -17.89 1.20
N ALA A 116 11.50 -17.89 0.70
CA ALA A 116 11.09 -18.56 -0.53
C ALA A 116 11.52 -17.74 -1.76
N ASP A 117 11.75 -18.42 -2.89
CA ASP A 117 11.93 -17.78 -4.18
C ASP A 117 10.57 -17.23 -4.68
N PRO A 118 10.46 -15.92 -5.01
CA PRO A 118 9.20 -15.34 -5.44
C PRO A 118 8.61 -15.97 -6.71
N ALA A 119 9.45 -16.43 -7.64
CA ALA A 119 9.00 -17.08 -8.86
C ALA A 119 8.47 -18.50 -8.58
N GLU A 120 9.09 -19.21 -7.62
CA GLU A 120 8.59 -20.51 -7.14
C GLU A 120 7.23 -20.35 -6.46
N VAL A 121 7.06 -19.32 -5.62
CA VAL A 121 5.79 -19.02 -4.96
C VAL A 121 4.69 -18.70 -5.98
N ALA A 122 4.98 -17.84 -6.96
CA ALA A 122 4.01 -17.46 -7.99
C ALA A 122 3.56 -18.67 -8.81
N ARG A 123 4.50 -19.50 -9.26
CA ARG A 123 4.19 -20.73 -10.00
C ARG A 123 3.39 -21.73 -9.16
N ALA A 124 3.76 -21.93 -7.88
CA ALA A 124 3.02 -22.82 -7.01
C ALA A 124 1.58 -22.36 -6.78
N ALA A 125 1.36 -21.04 -6.72
CA ALA A 125 0.03 -20.45 -6.64
C ALA A 125 -0.78 -20.63 -7.95
N GLU A 126 -0.15 -20.49 -9.12
CA GLU A 126 -0.80 -20.71 -10.41
C GLU A 126 -1.19 -22.19 -10.64
N GLU A 127 -0.42 -23.13 -10.09
CA GLU A 127 -0.63 -24.58 -10.23
C GLU A 127 -1.55 -25.17 -9.14
N ALA A 128 -1.96 -24.39 -8.15
CA ALA A 128 -2.77 -24.88 -7.05
C ALA A 128 -4.25 -25.03 -7.44
N ASP A 129 -4.91 -26.02 -6.88
CA ASP A 129 -6.36 -26.13 -6.93
C ASP A 129 -7.01 -25.05 -6.02
N GLY A 130 -8.10 -24.42 -6.49
CA GLY A 130 -8.78 -23.34 -5.77
C GLY A 130 -8.20 -21.95 -6.05
N VAL A 131 -8.70 -20.96 -5.31
CA VAL A 131 -8.30 -19.56 -5.51
C VAL A 131 -7.15 -19.19 -4.60
N VAL A 132 -5.96 -19.05 -5.16
CA VAL A 132 -4.78 -18.51 -4.47
C VAL A 132 -3.89 -17.75 -5.47
N VAL A 133 -3.32 -16.64 -5.04
CA VAL A 133 -2.42 -15.80 -5.84
C VAL A 133 -1.23 -15.32 -5.04
N ALA A 134 -0.12 -14.99 -5.69
CA ALA A 134 0.96 -14.20 -5.10
C ALA A 134 0.51 -12.74 -5.04
N ALA A 135 0.11 -12.30 -3.85
CA ALA A 135 -0.55 -11.01 -3.62
C ALA A 135 0.42 -9.86 -3.32
N ASN A 136 1.54 -10.12 -2.61
CA ASN A 136 2.54 -9.09 -2.33
C ASN A 136 3.96 -9.63 -2.55
N PHE A 137 4.72 -8.96 -3.39
CA PHE A 137 6.15 -9.16 -3.56
C PHE A 137 6.86 -8.06 -2.75
N ASN A 138 6.98 -8.29 -1.45
CA ASN A 138 7.45 -7.26 -0.51
C ASN A 138 8.96 -7.05 -0.59
N THR A 139 9.72 -8.14 -0.65
CA THR A 139 11.18 -8.13 -0.78
C THR A 139 11.64 -9.27 -1.68
N PRO A 140 12.90 -9.31 -2.13
CA PRO A 140 13.46 -10.48 -2.84
C PRO A 140 13.33 -11.80 -2.04
N ARG A 141 12.97 -11.74 -0.75
CA ARG A 141 12.89 -12.87 0.16
C ARG A 141 11.55 -13.00 0.89
N GLN A 142 10.58 -12.14 0.58
CA GLN A 142 9.27 -12.18 1.22
C GLN A 142 8.18 -11.99 0.18
N THR A 143 7.39 -13.05 -0.04
CA THR A 143 6.18 -13.03 -0.87
C THR A 143 4.99 -13.40 0.00
N VAL A 144 3.89 -12.67 -0.15
CA VAL A 144 2.61 -12.98 0.50
C VAL A 144 1.68 -13.61 -0.52
N ILE A 145 1.11 -14.76 -0.17
CA ILE A 145 0.03 -15.39 -0.92
C ILE A 145 -1.32 -15.06 -0.29
N SER A 146 -2.35 -14.98 -1.12
CA SER A 146 -3.71 -14.60 -0.71
C SER A 146 -4.72 -15.47 -1.44
N GLY A 147 -5.73 -15.99 -0.72
CA GLY A 147 -6.73 -16.87 -1.31
C GLY A 147 -7.54 -17.67 -0.31
N GLU A 148 -8.14 -18.76 -0.77
CA GLU A 148 -8.86 -19.73 0.02
C GLU A 148 -7.91 -20.50 0.95
N LYS A 149 -8.39 -20.87 2.14
CA LYS A 149 -7.53 -21.46 3.18
C LYS A 149 -6.83 -22.73 2.73
N ASP A 150 -7.56 -23.66 2.12
CA ASP A 150 -7.01 -24.95 1.71
C ASP A 150 -5.96 -24.78 0.58
N ALA A 151 -6.21 -23.84 -0.33
CA ALA A 151 -5.26 -23.50 -1.39
C ALA A 151 -4.00 -22.81 -0.84
N LEU A 152 -4.14 -21.92 0.16
CA LEU A 152 -3.00 -21.31 0.86
C LEU A 152 -2.13 -22.37 1.55
N ASP A 153 -2.75 -23.35 2.23
CA ASP A 153 -2.06 -24.44 2.90
C ASP A 153 -1.29 -25.29 1.89
N ALA A 154 -1.94 -25.69 0.79
CA ALA A 154 -1.33 -26.49 -0.27
C ALA A 154 -0.09 -25.80 -0.90
N VAL A 155 -0.17 -24.51 -1.17
CA VAL A 155 0.96 -23.74 -1.70
C VAL A 155 2.08 -23.63 -0.66
N ALA A 156 1.74 -23.31 0.60
CA ALA A 156 2.72 -23.11 1.65
C ALA A 156 3.48 -24.41 2.00
N GLU A 157 2.89 -25.58 1.80
CA GLU A 157 3.55 -26.89 1.98
C GLU A 157 4.49 -27.25 0.82
N ARG A 158 4.22 -26.76 -0.40
CA ARG A 158 5.02 -27.04 -1.61
C ARG A 158 6.27 -26.19 -1.72
N VAL A 159 6.25 -24.99 -1.10
CA VAL A 159 7.32 -23.98 -1.26
C VAL A 159 8.24 -23.97 -0.04
N ARG A 160 9.56 -23.93 -0.27
CA ARG A 160 10.54 -23.81 0.84
C ARG A 160 10.52 -22.39 1.39
N GLY A 161 10.39 -22.27 2.72
CA GLY A 161 10.39 -20.97 3.39
C GLY A 161 9.70 -21.04 4.74
N ARG A 162 9.81 -19.97 5.51
CA ARG A 162 9.08 -19.84 6.78
C ARG A 162 7.69 -19.28 6.50
N ARG A 163 6.67 -20.03 6.84
CA ARG A 163 5.27 -19.63 6.80
C ARG A 163 4.93 -18.74 7.99
N VAL A 164 4.23 -17.63 7.73
CA VAL A 164 3.63 -16.75 8.76
C VAL A 164 2.22 -16.39 8.32
N GLU A 165 1.22 -16.83 9.05
CA GLU A 165 -0.17 -16.42 8.83
C GLU A 165 -0.32 -14.95 9.20
N LEU A 166 -0.99 -14.19 8.35
CA LEU A 166 -1.27 -12.78 8.61
C LEU A 166 -2.63 -12.64 9.30
N ASN A 167 -2.68 -11.80 10.33
CA ASN A 167 -3.94 -11.47 11.00
C ASN A 167 -4.73 -10.45 10.18
N VAL A 168 -5.41 -10.93 9.15
CA VAL A 168 -6.23 -10.12 8.23
C VAL A 168 -7.62 -10.72 8.09
N ALA A 169 -8.61 -9.88 7.78
CA ALA A 169 -10.01 -10.30 7.71
C ALA A 169 -10.35 -11.09 6.44
N GLY A 170 -9.49 -11.11 5.42
CA GLY A 170 -9.80 -11.75 4.14
C GLY A 170 -8.64 -11.88 3.19
N ALA A 171 -8.93 -12.43 2.02
CA ALA A 171 -7.96 -12.67 0.95
C ALA A 171 -7.79 -11.43 0.06
N PHE A 172 -7.09 -10.41 0.58
CA PHE A 172 -6.86 -9.16 -0.13
C PHE A 172 -5.91 -9.36 -1.32
N HIS A 173 -6.05 -8.51 -2.35
CA HIS A 173 -5.27 -8.59 -3.59
C HIS A 173 -5.46 -9.92 -4.34
N SER A 174 -6.64 -10.52 -4.26
CA SER A 174 -7.00 -11.77 -4.91
C SER A 174 -8.32 -11.65 -5.68
N PRO A 175 -8.68 -12.64 -6.53
CA PRO A 175 -9.98 -12.67 -7.19
C PRO A 175 -11.19 -12.63 -6.24
N LEU A 176 -11.02 -13.02 -4.96
CA LEU A 176 -12.06 -12.96 -3.94
C LEU A 176 -12.49 -11.53 -3.57
N MET A 177 -11.75 -10.51 -4.04
CA MET A 177 -12.09 -9.08 -3.89
C MET A 177 -12.78 -8.48 -5.13
N LEU A 178 -13.26 -9.30 -6.08
CA LEU A 178 -13.77 -8.82 -7.37
C LEU A 178 -14.92 -7.81 -7.24
N ASP A 179 -15.91 -8.08 -6.42
CA ASP A 179 -17.08 -7.22 -6.26
C ASP A 179 -16.74 -5.93 -5.48
N ALA A 180 -15.85 -6.02 -4.48
CA ALA A 180 -15.30 -4.85 -3.82
C ALA A 180 -14.54 -3.95 -4.81
N SER A 181 -13.72 -4.53 -5.70
CA SER A 181 -13.00 -3.78 -6.73
C SER A 181 -13.93 -3.08 -7.72
N ARG A 182 -15.00 -3.76 -8.18
CA ARG A 182 -16.02 -3.15 -9.06
C ARG A 182 -16.71 -1.97 -8.39
N SER A 183 -17.14 -2.15 -7.14
CA SER A 183 -17.78 -1.10 -6.36
C SER A 183 -16.82 0.07 -6.11
N MET A 184 -15.53 -0.19 -5.80
CA MET A 184 -14.53 0.85 -5.59
C MET A 184 -14.26 1.67 -6.86
N LYS A 185 -14.26 1.04 -8.04
CA LYS A 185 -14.17 1.76 -9.32
C LYS A 185 -15.33 2.74 -9.53
N ALA A 186 -16.54 2.35 -9.14
CA ALA A 186 -17.70 3.26 -9.18
C ALA A 186 -17.50 4.44 -8.22
N ARG A 187 -17.02 4.21 -7.00
CA ARG A 187 -16.69 5.29 -6.04
C ARG A 187 -15.61 6.23 -6.55
N LEU A 188 -14.56 5.70 -7.14
CA LEU A 188 -13.50 6.50 -7.76
C LEU A 188 -14.00 7.36 -8.93
N ALA A 189 -15.08 6.99 -9.59
CA ALA A 189 -15.69 7.81 -10.63
C ALA A 189 -16.46 9.02 -10.08
N GLU A 190 -16.83 9.01 -8.79
CA GLU A 190 -17.56 10.09 -8.12
C GLU A 190 -16.63 11.23 -7.66
N VAL A 191 -15.30 10.99 -7.57
CA VAL A 191 -14.32 11.97 -7.11
C VAL A 191 -13.55 12.62 -8.25
N VAL A 192 -13.09 13.85 -8.02
CA VAL A 192 -12.26 14.59 -8.97
C VAL A 192 -10.79 14.30 -8.69
N LEU A 193 -10.13 13.59 -9.60
CA LEU A 193 -8.67 13.41 -9.54
C LEU A 193 -7.96 14.43 -10.43
N LEU A 194 -6.86 14.97 -9.92
CA LEU A 194 -5.97 15.88 -10.63
C LEU A 194 -4.66 15.18 -11.01
N ASP A 195 -3.96 15.71 -12.00
CA ASP A 195 -2.63 15.25 -12.34
C ASP A 195 -1.68 15.45 -11.14
N PRO A 196 -0.85 14.47 -10.80
CA PRO A 196 0.08 14.57 -9.68
C PRO A 196 1.07 15.74 -9.88
N ARG A 197 1.34 16.50 -8.82
CA ARG A 197 2.36 17.57 -8.81
C ARG A 197 3.77 17.04 -8.66
N ILE A 198 3.93 15.87 -8.08
CA ILE A 198 5.17 15.11 -7.96
C ILE A 198 4.90 13.67 -8.41
N PRO A 199 5.91 12.93 -8.93
CA PRO A 199 5.69 11.57 -9.41
C PRO A 199 5.20 10.64 -8.31
N ILE A 200 4.25 9.78 -8.65
CA ILE A 200 3.82 8.65 -7.82
C ILE A 200 4.37 7.38 -8.46
N VAL A 201 5.07 6.54 -7.71
CA VAL A 201 5.44 5.21 -8.18
C VAL A 201 4.34 4.24 -7.77
N GLY A 202 3.67 3.66 -8.76
CA GLY A 202 2.56 2.73 -8.56
C GLY A 202 3.03 1.40 -8.00
N ALA A 203 2.28 0.86 -7.03
CA ALA A 203 2.64 -0.37 -6.34
C ALA A 203 2.41 -1.64 -7.17
N THR A 204 1.69 -1.58 -8.28
CA THR A 204 1.36 -2.76 -9.10
C THR A 204 2.51 -3.21 -9.99
N ASP A 205 3.32 -2.28 -10.51
CA ASP A 205 4.38 -2.57 -11.50
C ASP A 205 5.63 -1.69 -11.37
N GLY A 206 5.65 -0.73 -10.43
CA GLY A 206 6.72 0.27 -10.32
C GLY A 206 6.66 1.34 -11.43
N GLY A 207 5.58 1.42 -12.18
CA GLY A 207 5.34 2.47 -13.17
C GLY A 207 5.14 3.83 -12.53
N VAL A 208 5.50 4.92 -13.25
CA VAL A 208 5.23 6.28 -12.77
C VAL A 208 3.82 6.69 -13.20
N LEU A 209 3.00 7.04 -12.23
CA LEU A 209 1.66 7.58 -12.44
C LEU A 209 1.79 9.10 -12.64
N ALA A 210 1.59 9.57 -13.86
CA ALA A 210 1.84 10.98 -14.24
C ALA A 210 0.56 11.78 -14.49
N THR A 211 -0.58 11.09 -14.61
CA THR A 211 -1.87 11.71 -14.89
C THR A 211 -2.95 11.27 -13.91
N ALA A 212 -4.00 12.06 -13.79
CA ALA A 212 -5.22 11.69 -13.03
C ALA A 212 -5.80 10.34 -13.50
N GLY A 213 -5.71 10.05 -14.80
CA GLY A 213 -6.12 8.78 -15.39
C GLY A 213 -5.30 7.61 -14.88
N ASP A 214 -3.97 7.76 -14.80
CA ASP A 214 -3.08 6.72 -14.26
C ASP A 214 -3.40 6.45 -12.79
N VAL A 215 -3.56 7.51 -11.98
CA VAL A 215 -3.91 7.39 -10.55
C VAL A 215 -5.25 6.69 -10.38
N ARG A 216 -6.28 7.07 -11.15
CA ARG A 216 -7.60 6.43 -11.12
C ARG A 216 -7.53 4.96 -11.47
N LEU A 217 -6.75 4.61 -12.50
CA LEU A 217 -6.58 3.23 -12.94
C LEU A 217 -5.86 2.38 -11.88
N ALA A 218 -4.78 2.91 -11.30
CA ALA A 218 -4.01 2.25 -10.24
C ALA A 218 -4.89 1.97 -9.02
N LEU A 219 -5.55 2.99 -8.45
CA LEU A 219 -6.42 2.84 -7.29
C LEU A 219 -7.64 1.92 -7.58
N GLY A 220 -8.19 1.98 -8.79
CA GLY A 220 -9.33 1.15 -9.19
C GLY A 220 -9.01 -0.34 -9.37
N ASN A 221 -7.79 -0.67 -9.80
CA ASN A 221 -7.35 -2.05 -9.99
C ASN A 221 -6.67 -2.66 -8.77
N GLN A 222 -6.29 -1.85 -7.80
CA GLN A 222 -5.45 -2.20 -6.66
C GLN A 222 -5.91 -3.45 -5.91
N MET A 223 -7.22 -3.59 -5.65
CA MET A 223 -7.75 -4.70 -4.84
C MET A 223 -7.60 -6.08 -5.49
N LEU A 224 -7.41 -6.12 -6.82
CA LEU A 224 -7.23 -7.35 -7.61
C LEU A 224 -5.80 -7.54 -8.08
N SER A 225 -4.96 -6.50 -7.97
CA SER A 225 -3.59 -6.51 -8.48
C SER A 225 -2.61 -6.83 -7.35
N PRO A 226 -1.51 -7.54 -7.67
CA PRO A 226 -0.45 -7.75 -6.71
C PRO A 226 0.24 -6.43 -6.35
N VAL A 227 0.69 -6.32 -5.10
CA VAL A 227 1.62 -5.27 -4.68
C VAL A 227 3.03 -5.73 -4.98
N ARG A 228 3.72 -5.07 -5.91
CA ARG A 228 5.10 -5.35 -6.31
C ARG A 228 6.05 -4.34 -5.68
N TRP A 229 6.21 -4.40 -4.36
CA TRP A 229 7.07 -3.46 -3.63
C TRP A 229 8.53 -3.53 -4.08
N VAL A 230 8.97 -4.71 -4.52
CA VAL A 230 10.29 -4.87 -5.16
C VAL A 230 10.43 -3.95 -6.38
N ALA A 231 9.43 -3.88 -7.25
CA ALA A 231 9.46 -3.02 -8.43
C ALA A 231 9.43 -1.52 -8.06
N VAL A 232 8.76 -1.15 -6.96
CA VAL A 232 8.80 0.23 -6.43
C VAL A 232 10.21 0.61 -5.99
N ILE A 233 10.90 -0.25 -5.24
CA ILE A 233 12.29 0.02 -4.79
C ILE A 233 13.25 0.06 -5.99
N GLU A 234 13.09 -0.81 -6.98
CA GLU A 234 13.87 -0.79 -8.22
C GLU A 234 13.63 0.50 -9.01
N ARG A 235 12.38 0.99 -9.05
CA ARG A 235 12.06 2.27 -9.68
C ARG A 235 12.71 3.42 -8.94
N PHE A 236 12.67 3.45 -7.62
CA PHE A 236 13.34 4.48 -6.83
C PHE A 236 14.85 4.53 -7.11
N GLU A 237 15.50 3.38 -7.17
CA GLU A 237 16.91 3.30 -7.55
C GLU A 237 17.16 3.89 -8.96
N SER A 238 16.33 3.51 -9.94
CA SER A 238 16.43 4.02 -11.31
C SER A 238 16.19 5.54 -11.44
N LEU A 239 15.43 6.12 -10.50
CA LEU A 239 15.16 7.56 -10.41
C LEU A 239 16.25 8.33 -9.63
N GLY A 240 17.21 7.65 -9.03
CA GLY A 240 18.28 8.28 -8.26
C GLY A 240 17.89 8.61 -6.81
N VAL A 241 16.88 7.95 -6.24
CA VAL A 241 16.49 8.15 -4.84
C VAL A 241 17.62 7.70 -3.91
N GLU A 242 18.05 8.60 -3.03
CA GLU A 242 19.11 8.38 -2.03
C GLU A 242 18.52 8.07 -0.64
N GLU A 243 17.31 8.60 -0.35
CA GLU A 243 16.65 8.47 0.94
C GLU A 243 15.18 8.12 0.78
N ILE A 244 14.72 7.15 1.57
CA ILE A 244 13.29 6.82 1.74
C ILE A 244 12.89 7.19 3.17
N VAL A 245 11.89 8.05 3.31
CA VAL A 245 11.25 8.39 4.60
C VAL A 245 9.87 7.72 4.65
N GLU A 246 9.66 6.87 5.63
CA GLU A 246 8.36 6.22 5.84
C GLU A 246 7.46 7.06 6.74
N ALA A 247 6.36 7.56 6.19
CA ALA A 247 5.28 8.20 6.92
C ALA A 247 4.35 7.13 7.51
N GLY A 248 4.86 6.41 8.52
CA GLY A 248 4.19 5.32 9.21
C GLY A 248 4.74 5.13 10.63
N GLU A 249 3.90 4.60 11.52
CA GLU A 249 4.22 4.48 12.94
C GLU A 249 5.34 3.46 13.24
N ASP A 250 5.40 2.36 12.48
CA ASP A 250 6.19 1.17 12.82
C ASP A 250 7.46 0.98 11.99
N GLY A 251 7.67 1.75 10.93
CA GLY A 251 8.82 1.58 10.05
C GLY A 251 8.80 0.23 9.32
N THR A 252 7.63 -0.25 8.93
CA THR A 252 7.45 -1.56 8.28
C THR A 252 8.14 -1.62 6.92
N LEU A 253 7.99 -0.58 6.10
CA LEU A 253 8.59 -0.52 4.76
C LEU A 253 10.10 -0.27 4.83
N THR A 254 10.55 0.57 5.74
CA THR A 254 11.98 0.84 5.94
C THR A 254 12.73 -0.39 6.45
N ARG A 255 12.10 -1.23 7.29
CA ARG A 255 12.67 -2.52 7.69
C ARG A 255 12.86 -3.49 6.52
N MET A 256 11.98 -3.45 5.51
CA MET A 256 12.09 -4.29 4.31
C MET A 256 13.33 -3.98 3.48
N LEU A 257 13.86 -2.75 3.54
CA LEU A 257 15.07 -2.37 2.79
C LEU A 257 16.29 -3.24 3.12
N ARG A 258 16.34 -3.87 4.30
CA ARG A 258 17.42 -4.78 4.70
C ARG A 258 17.57 -6.00 3.79
N ASP A 259 16.51 -6.39 3.10
CA ASP A 259 16.51 -7.53 2.17
C ASP A 259 17.00 -7.15 0.76
N PHE A 260 17.13 -5.84 0.47
CA PHE A 260 17.58 -5.32 -0.83
C PHE A 260 19.10 -5.12 -0.81
N ARG A 261 19.84 -6.21 -1.06
CA ARG A 261 21.31 -6.20 -1.08
C ARG A 261 21.87 -5.34 -2.22
N GLY A 262 22.92 -4.57 -1.93
CA GLY A 262 23.63 -3.75 -2.92
C GLY A 262 22.91 -2.44 -3.28
N LYS A 263 21.82 -2.10 -2.63
CA LYS A 263 21.14 -0.82 -2.77
C LYS A 263 21.61 0.16 -1.69
N GLU A 264 22.02 1.36 -2.11
CA GLU A 264 22.55 2.40 -1.20
C GLU A 264 21.46 3.36 -0.70
N ILE A 265 20.18 3.01 -0.84
CA ILE A 265 19.08 3.85 -0.41
C ILE A 265 18.97 3.80 1.12
N LYS A 266 19.04 4.96 1.77
CA LYS A 266 18.88 5.09 3.22
C LYS A 266 17.40 5.09 3.60
N GLY A 267 17.01 4.23 4.55
CA GLY A 267 15.65 4.21 5.11
C GLY A 267 15.59 4.90 6.46
N ARG A 268 14.63 5.81 6.63
CA ARG A 268 14.29 6.46 7.91
C ARG A 268 12.79 6.44 8.11
N THR A 269 12.36 6.37 9.35
CA THR A 269 10.95 6.61 9.70
C THR A 269 10.70 8.10 9.87
N ALA A 270 9.45 8.55 9.79
CA ALA A 270 9.09 9.92 10.13
C ALA A 270 9.54 10.28 11.56
N LYS A 271 9.45 9.34 12.51
CA LYS A 271 9.93 9.52 13.89
C LYS A 271 11.43 9.79 13.96
N ASP A 272 12.24 9.10 13.15
CA ASP A 272 13.71 9.34 13.09
C ASP A 272 14.05 10.72 12.52
N VAL A 273 13.17 11.28 11.71
CA VAL A 273 13.35 12.59 11.07
C VAL A 273 12.90 13.72 11.98
N LEU A 274 11.82 13.50 12.75
CA LEU A 274 11.18 14.49 13.62
C LEU A 274 11.77 14.54 15.03
N ALA A 275 12.63 13.57 15.41
CA ALA A 275 13.32 13.51 16.70
C ALA A 275 14.52 14.47 16.73
#